data_227aa375df059ab3be7c24c474098e83
#
_entry.id   227aa375df059ab3be7c24c474098e83
#
_cell.length_a   1.000
_cell.length_b   1.000
_cell.length_c   1.000
_cell.angle_alpha   90.00
_cell.angle_beta   90.00
_cell.angle_gamma   90.00
#
_symmetry.space_group_name_H-M   'P 1'
#
loop_
_entity.id
_entity.type
_entity.pdbx_description
1 polymer ?
#
loop_
_entity_poly.entity_id
_entity_poly.type
_entity_poly.pdbx_seq_one_letter_code
_entity_poly.pdbx_strand_id
1 'polypeptide(L)'
;HDEYIVASRDTGKSEGIDARIILRNVWEMPGSLGGLISPSYAKAWGNTLPAICKALAEWGYIQGIHYVVGHKAPASMGFAKPVRPVLGEGWSNAFHFWNGTVMVILSFNQGMSANSMSLDWVIGPEAKFLNYEKIKSEVDPANRGNRQYFGECPHHHSVSYSTDMPTASMGKWILDKMDEMSPPHIN
;
A
#
# COMPACT_ATOMS: atom_id res chain seq x y z
N HIS A 1 -8.26 -9.02 6.61
CA HIS A 1 -9.25 -7.93 6.73
C HIS A 1 -9.11 -6.99 5.54
N ASP A 2 -10.11 -6.98 4.67
CA ASP A 2 -10.08 -6.20 3.44
C ASP A 2 -10.93 -4.94 3.59
N GLU A 3 -10.43 -3.81 3.07
CA GLU A 3 -11.07 -2.51 3.18
C GLU A 3 -11.31 -1.93 1.78
N TYR A 4 -12.57 -1.62 1.47
CA TYR A 4 -12.97 -0.97 0.22
C TYR A 4 -13.63 0.36 0.54
N ILE A 5 -13.00 1.46 0.17
CA ILE A 5 -13.37 2.81 0.61
C ILE A 5 -13.73 3.66 -0.60
N VAL A 6 -15.00 4.03 -0.68
CA VAL A 6 -15.51 4.98 -1.69
C VAL A 6 -15.95 6.25 -0.97
N ALA A 7 -15.30 7.37 -1.27
CA ALA A 7 -15.62 8.65 -0.67
C ALA A 7 -15.59 9.76 -1.72
N SER A 8 -16.22 10.90 -1.45
CA SER A 8 -16.26 12.01 -2.41
C SER A 8 -14.85 12.57 -2.70
N ARG A 9 -14.75 13.32 -3.81
CA ARG A 9 -13.53 14.05 -4.14
C ARG A 9 -13.17 15.04 -3.04
N ASP A 10 -11.89 15.34 -2.92
CA ASP A 10 -11.34 16.34 -2.00
C ASP A 10 -11.65 16.08 -0.50
N THR A 11 -11.96 14.83 -0.14
CA THR A 11 -12.14 14.43 1.27
C THR A 11 -10.83 14.04 1.97
N GLY A 12 -9.68 14.29 1.34
CA GLY A 12 -8.37 13.97 1.94
C GLY A 12 -8.10 12.47 2.06
N LYS A 13 -8.62 11.62 1.15
CA LYS A 13 -8.45 10.15 1.21
C LYS A 13 -6.98 9.74 1.32
N SER A 14 -6.13 10.24 0.44
CA SER A 14 -4.71 9.87 0.46
C SER A 14 -4.00 10.37 1.71
N GLU A 15 -4.35 11.55 2.21
CA GLU A 15 -3.81 12.11 3.45
C GLU A 15 -4.41 11.43 4.68
N GLY A 16 -5.75 11.34 4.75
CA GLY A 16 -6.44 10.89 5.95
C GLY A 16 -6.64 9.38 6.08
N ILE A 17 -6.74 8.66 4.96
CA ILE A 17 -7.07 7.22 4.93
C ILE A 17 -5.85 6.40 4.54
N ASP A 18 -5.32 6.60 3.31
CA ASP A 18 -4.24 5.75 2.80
C ASP A 18 -2.97 5.87 3.65
N ALA A 19 -2.57 7.09 4.04
CA ALA A 19 -1.42 7.31 4.90
C ALA A 19 -1.61 6.68 6.29
N ARG A 20 -2.84 6.69 6.83
CA ARG A 20 -3.14 6.05 8.13
C ARG A 20 -3.05 4.53 8.04
N ILE A 21 -3.56 3.93 6.98
CA ILE A 21 -3.48 2.48 6.75
C ILE A 21 -2.01 2.06 6.60
N ILE A 22 -1.21 2.81 5.83
CA ILE A 22 0.22 2.57 5.71
C ILE A 22 0.87 2.60 7.08
N LEU A 23 0.66 3.66 7.86
CA LEU A 23 1.29 3.83 9.14
C LEU A 23 0.87 2.75 10.16
N ARG A 24 -0.41 2.36 10.18
CA ARG A 24 -0.91 1.22 10.96
C ARG A 24 -0.13 -0.05 10.61
N ASN A 25 -0.03 -0.38 9.33
CA ASN A 25 0.66 -1.60 8.88
C ASN A 25 2.17 -1.55 9.17
N VAL A 26 2.79 -0.37 9.07
CA VAL A 26 4.19 -0.16 9.47
C VAL A 26 4.37 -0.45 10.96
N TRP A 27 3.49 0.00 11.83
CA TRP A 27 3.57 -0.23 13.27
C TRP A 27 3.26 -1.67 13.67
N GLU A 28 2.24 -2.27 13.09
CA GLU A 28 1.78 -3.60 13.48
C GLU A 28 2.63 -4.72 12.89
N MET A 29 3.29 -4.47 11.75
CA MET A 29 4.11 -5.46 11.04
C MET A 29 5.52 -4.91 10.77
N PRO A 30 6.36 -4.68 11.81
CA PRO A 30 7.71 -4.18 11.61
C PRO A 30 8.55 -5.14 10.78
N GLY A 31 9.24 -4.61 9.78
CA GLY A 31 10.05 -5.40 8.84
C GLY A 31 9.25 -6.06 7.70
N SER A 32 7.95 -5.82 7.59
CA SER A 32 7.11 -6.36 6.51
C SER A 32 7.40 -5.76 5.15
N LEU A 33 6.90 -6.41 4.10
CA LEU A 33 6.92 -5.93 2.72
C LEU A 33 5.51 -5.59 2.26
N GLY A 34 5.18 -4.31 2.16
CA GLY A 34 3.91 -3.83 1.63
C GLY A 34 3.98 -3.47 0.16
N GLY A 35 2.83 -3.48 -0.51
CA GLY A 35 2.67 -3.02 -1.89
C GLY A 35 1.74 -1.82 -2.01
N LEU A 36 2.20 -0.74 -2.62
CA LEU A 36 1.34 0.36 -3.07
C LEU A 36 1.12 0.21 -4.57
N ILE A 37 -0.12 -0.03 -4.96
CA ILE A 37 -0.49 -0.26 -6.36
C ILE A 37 -1.00 1.02 -6.97
N SER A 38 -0.45 1.37 -8.13
CA SER A 38 -0.86 2.53 -8.89
C SER A 38 -1.04 2.18 -10.37
N PRO A 39 -1.92 2.88 -11.09
CA PRO A 39 -2.03 2.73 -12.55
C PRO A 39 -0.70 2.97 -13.27
N SER A 40 0.09 3.91 -12.80
CA SER A 40 1.43 4.19 -13.31
C SER A 40 2.34 4.81 -12.25
N TYR A 41 3.65 4.67 -12.41
CA TYR A 41 4.62 5.37 -11.56
C TYR A 41 4.43 6.88 -11.58
N ALA A 42 4.16 7.47 -12.76
CA ALA A 42 3.92 8.90 -12.88
C ALA A 42 2.76 9.38 -12.01
N LYS A 43 1.65 8.62 -11.96
CA LYS A 43 0.52 8.94 -11.07
C LYS A 43 0.87 8.76 -9.59
N ALA A 44 1.59 7.69 -9.25
CA ALA A 44 2.05 7.49 -7.88
C ALA A 44 2.91 8.66 -7.41
N TRP A 45 3.98 8.95 -8.13
CA TRP A 45 4.95 9.99 -7.78
C TRP A 45 4.40 11.41 -7.86
N GLY A 46 3.53 11.70 -8.85
CA GLY A 46 2.99 13.04 -9.06
C GLY A 46 1.85 13.43 -8.11
N ASN A 47 1.06 12.47 -7.66
CA ASN A 47 -0.17 12.77 -6.92
C ASN A 47 -0.26 12.05 -5.57
N THR A 48 -0.16 10.72 -5.58
CA THR A 48 -0.48 9.90 -4.39
C THR A 48 0.58 10.05 -3.31
N LEU A 49 1.85 9.89 -3.67
CA LEU A 49 2.95 9.90 -2.71
C LEU A 49 3.18 11.26 -2.05
N PRO A 50 3.09 12.40 -2.78
CA PRO A 50 3.18 13.71 -2.13
C PRO A 50 2.13 13.92 -1.03
N ALA A 51 0.88 13.48 -1.27
CA ALA A 51 -0.20 13.57 -0.29
C ALA A 51 0.08 12.68 0.94
N ILE A 52 0.54 11.45 0.71
CA ILE A 52 0.94 10.53 1.80
C ILE A 52 2.11 11.13 2.61
N CYS A 53 3.16 11.60 1.93
CA CYS A 53 4.31 12.20 2.61
C CYS A 53 3.94 13.43 3.43
N LYS A 54 3.02 14.27 2.90
CA LYS A 54 2.49 15.43 3.63
C LYS A 54 1.80 15.01 4.91
N ALA A 55 0.89 14.04 4.85
CA ALA A 55 0.19 13.53 6.02
C ALA A 55 1.15 12.91 7.05
N LEU A 56 2.12 12.11 6.59
CA LEU A 56 3.16 11.57 7.47
C LEU A 56 3.92 12.68 8.19
N ALA A 57 4.30 13.75 7.47
CA ALA A 57 5.01 14.87 8.06
C ALA A 57 4.15 15.63 9.10
N GLU A 58 2.87 15.84 8.83
CA GLU A 58 1.92 16.45 9.78
C GLU A 58 1.77 15.63 11.06
N TRP A 59 1.93 14.31 10.98
CA TRP A 59 1.93 13.41 12.16
C TRP A 59 3.32 13.21 12.78
N GLY A 60 4.33 13.97 12.33
CA GLY A 60 5.68 13.93 12.88
C GLY A 60 6.61 12.87 12.25
N TYR A 61 6.18 12.18 11.20
CA TYR A 61 7.04 11.22 10.48
C TYR A 61 7.76 11.92 9.34
N ILE A 62 9.02 12.25 9.55
CA ILE A 62 9.84 13.09 8.67
C ILE A 62 10.69 12.22 7.74
N GLN A 63 10.67 12.52 6.44
CA GLN A 63 11.58 11.91 5.47
C GLN A 63 13.03 12.23 5.82
N GLY A 64 13.90 11.23 5.73
CA GLY A 64 15.31 11.35 6.14
C GLY A 64 15.55 11.10 7.63
N ILE A 65 14.48 10.96 8.43
CA ILE A 65 14.55 10.61 9.87
C ILE A 65 13.79 9.31 10.14
N HIS A 66 12.54 9.22 9.72
CA HIS A 66 11.66 8.09 10.00
C HIS A 66 11.47 7.18 8.79
N TYR A 67 11.68 7.68 7.60
CA TYR A 67 11.67 6.90 6.36
C TYR A 67 12.54 7.54 5.29
N VAL A 68 12.96 6.75 4.32
CA VAL A 68 13.60 7.21 3.09
C VAL A 68 12.83 6.69 1.89
N VAL A 69 12.95 7.39 0.75
CA VAL A 69 12.20 7.07 -0.48
C VAL A 69 13.17 6.94 -1.64
N GLY A 70 12.98 5.91 -2.48
CA GLY A 70 13.77 5.71 -3.69
C GLY A 70 15.13 5.06 -3.47
N HIS A 71 15.49 4.72 -2.26
CA HIS A 71 16.73 4.03 -1.92
C HIS A 71 16.65 3.34 -0.56
N LYS A 72 17.56 2.40 -0.35
CA LYS A 72 17.74 1.79 0.96
C LYS A 72 18.34 2.80 1.93
N ALA A 73 17.85 2.85 3.16
CA ALA A 73 18.46 3.68 4.19
C ALA A 73 19.93 3.31 4.41
N PRO A 74 20.84 4.29 4.44
CA PRO A 74 22.24 4.04 4.74
C PRO A 74 22.40 3.50 6.17
N ALA A 75 23.44 2.71 6.41
CA ALA A 75 23.69 2.07 7.71
C ALA A 75 23.80 3.07 8.86
N SER A 76 24.26 4.29 8.56
CA SER A 76 24.38 5.38 9.54
C SER A 76 23.06 5.83 10.16
N MET A 77 21.92 5.56 9.49
CA MET A 77 20.60 5.88 10.04
C MET A 77 20.10 4.87 11.08
N GLY A 78 20.75 3.70 11.19
CA GLY A 78 20.37 2.68 12.16
C GLY A 78 18.99 2.04 11.93
N PHE A 79 18.42 2.14 10.73
CA PHE A 79 17.13 1.52 10.43
C PHE A 79 17.21 0.00 10.54
N ALA A 80 16.15 -0.60 11.04
CA ALA A 80 16.03 -2.04 11.09
C ALA A 80 16.05 -2.66 9.69
N LYS A 81 16.36 -3.94 9.60
CA LYS A 81 16.35 -4.67 8.33
C LYS A 81 14.96 -5.25 8.08
N PRO A 82 14.49 -5.28 6.82
CA PRO A 82 13.28 -6.02 6.50
C PRO A 82 13.45 -7.51 6.81
N VAL A 83 12.35 -8.16 7.16
CA VAL A 83 12.32 -9.61 7.44
C VAL A 83 12.79 -10.42 6.23
N ARG A 84 12.43 -9.97 5.03
CA ARG A 84 12.97 -10.52 3.77
C ARG A 84 13.80 -9.47 3.03
N PRO A 85 14.92 -9.87 2.43
CA PRO A 85 15.73 -8.95 1.64
C PRO A 85 14.94 -8.39 0.45
N VAL A 86 15.00 -7.08 0.27
CA VAL A 86 14.61 -6.42 -0.98
C VAL A 86 15.86 -6.34 -1.85
N LEU A 87 15.83 -6.95 -3.03
CA LEU A 87 16.99 -7.09 -3.89
C LEU A 87 16.96 -6.09 -5.05
N GLY A 88 18.16 -5.69 -5.46
CA GLY A 88 18.38 -4.94 -6.70
C GLY A 88 17.64 -3.61 -6.80
N GLU A 89 17.05 -3.38 -7.96
CA GLU A 89 16.34 -2.14 -8.30
C GLU A 89 15.02 -1.93 -7.54
N GLY A 90 14.58 -2.91 -6.75
CA GLY A 90 13.35 -2.79 -5.95
C GLY A 90 13.35 -1.60 -5.00
N TRP A 91 14.53 -1.09 -4.62
CA TRP A 91 14.65 0.09 -3.77
C TRP A 91 14.33 1.41 -4.47
N SER A 92 14.49 1.51 -5.77
CA SER A 92 14.26 2.76 -6.54
C SER A 92 12.81 3.23 -6.50
N ASN A 93 11.87 2.31 -6.27
CA ASN A 93 10.45 2.57 -6.14
C ASN A 93 9.92 2.08 -4.79
N ALA A 94 10.64 2.37 -3.70
CA ALA A 94 10.27 1.90 -2.38
C ALA A 94 10.42 2.98 -1.31
N PHE A 95 9.59 2.84 -0.27
CA PHE A 95 9.79 3.48 1.03
C PHE A 95 10.47 2.48 1.96
N HIS A 96 11.49 2.91 2.67
CA HIS A 96 12.11 2.15 3.75
C HIS A 96 11.89 2.89 5.06
N PHE A 97 11.13 2.30 5.96
CA PHE A 97 10.79 2.86 7.26
C PHE A 97 11.81 2.44 8.34
N TRP A 98 11.90 3.21 9.41
CA TRP A 98 12.86 3.05 10.51
C TRP A 98 12.85 1.65 11.14
N ASN A 99 11.68 1.01 11.19
CA ASN A 99 11.47 -0.30 11.79
C ASN A 99 11.71 -1.48 10.83
N GLY A 100 12.27 -1.21 9.65
CA GLY A 100 12.58 -2.21 8.63
C GLY A 100 11.44 -2.51 7.66
N THR A 101 10.24 -1.98 7.86
CA THR A 101 9.15 -2.13 6.89
C THR A 101 9.53 -1.47 5.57
N VAL A 102 9.25 -2.16 4.48
CA VAL A 102 9.44 -1.64 3.13
C VAL A 102 8.09 -1.63 2.41
N MET A 103 7.75 -0.51 1.79
CA MET A 103 6.59 -0.42 0.90
C MET A 103 7.07 -0.17 -0.52
N VAL A 104 6.85 -1.14 -1.40
CA VAL A 104 7.19 -1.02 -2.83
C VAL A 104 6.03 -0.43 -3.62
N ILE A 105 6.36 0.43 -4.58
CA ILE A 105 5.39 0.99 -5.52
C ILE A 105 5.33 0.07 -6.73
N LEU A 106 4.13 -0.37 -7.08
CA LEU A 106 3.86 -1.28 -8.18
C LEU A 106 2.99 -0.58 -9.23
N SER A 107 3.39 -0.65 -10.49
CA SER A 107 2.68 -0.01 -11.61
C SER A 107 2.07 -1.04 -12.54
N PHE A 108 0.77 -0.93 -12.84
CA PHE A 108 0.11 -1.80 -13.80
C PHE A 108 0.55 -1.60 -15.26
N ASN A 109 1.04 -0.40 -15.62
CA ASN A 109 1.44 -0.12 -16.99
C ASN A 109 2.82 -0.68 -17.37
N GLN A 110 3.65 -1.02 -16.40
CA GLN A 110 5.01 -1.50 -16.62
C GLN A 110 5.18 -2.93 -16.10
N GLY A 111 4.38 -3.87 -16.59
CA GLY A 111 4.44 -5.28 -16.26
C GLY A 111 4.78 -5.55 -14.80
N MET A 112 3.78 -5.68 -13.94
CA MET A 112 4.03 -5.83 -12.51
C MET A 112 4.88 -7.06 -12.25
N SER A 113 6.06 -6.87 -11.68
CA SER A 113 6.86 -7.94 -11.10
C SER A 113 6.28 -8.41 -9.74
N ALA A 114 5.02 -8.07 -9.44
CA ALA A 114 4.35 -8.48 -8.21
C ALA A 114 4.36 -10.01 -8.04
N ASN A 115 4.21 -10.77 -9.14
CA ASN A 115 4.23 -12.23 -9.11
C ASN A 115 5.53 -12.84 -8.54
N SER A 116 6.64 -12.10 -8.57
CA SER A 116 7.90 -12.52 -7.97
C SER A 116 8.07 -12.07 -6.52
N MET A 117 7.14 -11.27 -6.00
CA MET A 117 7.18 -10.76 -4.64
C MET A 117 6.27 -11.57 -3.71
N SER A 118 6.55 -11.46 -2.42
CA SER A 118 5.70 -12.02 -1.37
C SER A 118 5.35 -10.86 -0.44
N LEU A 119 4.23 -10.20 -0.75
CA LEU A 119 3.73 -9.05 0.00
C LEU A 119 3.03 -9.49 1.28
N ASP A 120 3.09 -8.67 2.30
CA ASP A 120 2.42 -8.87 3.57
C ASP A 120 1.11 -8.08 3.67
N TRP A 121 0.99 -7.02 2.89
CA TRP A 121 -0.21 -6.18 2.77
C TRP A 121 -0.17 -5.35 1.49
N VAL A 122 -1.33 -4.90 1.05
CA VAL A 122 -1.47 -4.15 -0.20
C VAL A 122 -2.40 -2.95 0.01
N ILE A 123 -2.03 -1.81 -0.56
CA ILE A 123 -2.93 -0.67 -0.72
C ILE A 123 -3.03 -0.27 -2.20
N GLY A 124 -4.22 0.15 -2.61
CA GLY A 124 -4.49 0.62 -3.96
C GLY A 124 -5.28 1.93 -3.94
N PRO A 125 -4.61 3.08 -3.77
CA PRO A 125 -5.22 4.38 -3.95
C PRO A 125 -5.71 4.57 -5.38
N GLU A 126 -6.78 5.37 -5.53
CA GLU A 126 -7.40 5.64 -6.83
C GLU A 126 -7.86 4.37 -7.57
N ALA A 127 -8.43 3.42 -6.82
CA ALA A 127 -8.80 2.08 -7.28
C ALA A 127 -9.69 2.06 -8.52
N LYS A 128 -10.47 3.12 -8.81
CA LYS A 128 -11.27 3.25 -10.04
C LYS A 128 -10.45 3.19 -11.34
N PHE A 129 -9.13 3.42 -11.25
CA PHE A 129 -8.21 3.34 -12.39
C PHE A 129 -7.43 2.01 -12.42
N LEU A 130 -7.66 1.12 -11.47
CA LEU A 130 -7.01 -0.19 -11.41
C LEU A 130 -7.84 -1.22 -12.18
N ASN A 131 -7.17 -2.07 -12.94
CA ASN A 131 -7.81 -3.17 -13.63
C ASN A 131 -8.03 -4.34 -12.67
N TYR A 132 -9.28 -4.73 -12.44
CA TYR A 132 -9.64 -5.78 -11.48
C TYR A 132 -9.07 -7.16 -11.85
N GLU A 133 -9.06 -7.51 -13.13
CA GLU A 133 -8.50 -8.79 -13.58
C GLU A 133 -6.99 -8.89 -13.28
N LYS A 134 -6.27 -7.78 -13.44
CA LYS A 134 -4.85 -7.72 -13.04
C LYS A 134 -4.66 -7.79 -11.52
N ILE A 135 -5.56 -7.20 -10.75
CA ILE A 135 -5.53 -7.36 -9.29
C ILE A 135 -5.62 -8.85 -8.96
N LYS A 136 -6.60 -9.55 -9.50
CA LYS A 136 -6.83 -10.97 -9.25
C LYS A 136 -5.70 -11.88 -9.74
N SER A 137 -5.12 -11.58 -10.89
CA SER A 137 -4.09 -12.44 -11.49
C SER A 137 -2.66 -12.16 -11.00
N GLU A 138 -2.36 -10.95 -10.54
CA GLU A 138 -1.00 -10.56 -10.21
C GLU A 138 -0.82 -10.12 -8.75
N VAL A 139 -1.80 -9.38 -8.18
CA VAL A 139 -1.68 -8.81 -6.83
C VAL A 139 -2.08 -9.81 -5.76
N ASP A 140 -3.27 -10.40 -5.89
CA ASP A 140 -3.78 -11.35 -4.90
C ASP A 140 -2.81 -12.53 -4.70
N PRO A 141 -2.26 -13.16 -5.77
CA PRO A 141 -1.27 -14.22 -5.59
C PRO A 141 0.05 -13.75 -4.94
N ALA A 142 0.41 -12.47 -5.09
CA ALA A 142 1.60 -11.91 -4.47
C ALA A 142 1.41 -11.61 -2.98
N ASN A 143 0.18 -11.38 -2.51
CA ASN A 143 -0.15 -11.08 -1.12
C ASN A 143 -0.16 -12.36 -0.25
N ARG A 144 1.02 -12.96 -0.10
CA ARG A 144 1.24 -14.26 0.58
C ARG A 144 2.53 -14.28 1.43
N GLY A 145 3.00 -13.12 1.85
CA GLY A 145 4.28 -12.99 2.57
C GLY A 145 4.24 -13.56 3.99
N ASN A 146 5.34 -13.70 4.55
CA ASN A 146 5.79 -13.82 5.96
C ASN A 146 4.77 -14.30 7.02
N ARG A 147 3.88 -15.23 6.70
CA ARG A 147 2.86 -15.76 7.63
C ARG A 147 3.44 -16.24 8.97
N GLN A 148 4.66 -16.73 8.95
CA GLN A 148 5.37 -17.18 10.15
C GLN A 148 5.72 -16.04 11.12
N TYR A 149 5.78 -14.78 10.64
CA TYR A 149 6.08 -13.61 11.46
C TYR A 149 4.85 -12.79 11.81
N PHE A 150 3.89 -12.70 10.88
CA PHE A 150 2.76 -11.78 10.99
C PHE A 150 1.39 -12.49 10.96
N GLY A 151 1.35 -13.82 10.98
CA GLY A 151 0.10 -14.57 10.81
C GLY A 151 -0.95 -14.33 11.89
N GLU A 152 -0.57 -13.80 13.04
CA GLU A 152 -1.49 -13.40 14.12
C GLU A 152 -1.97 -11.94 14.00
N CYS A 153 -1.33 -11.14 13.14
CA CYS A 153 -1.75 -9.76 12.90
C CYS A 153 -3.03 -9.75 12.05
N PRO A 154 -4.12 -9.11 12.50
CA PRO A 154 -5.39 -9.09 11.76
C PRO A 154 -5.30 -8.37 10.40
N HIS A 155 -4.28 -7.55 10.21
CA HIS A 155 -4.03 -6.82 8.96
C HIS A 155 -3.01 -7.50 8.04
N HIS A 156 -2.47 -8.65 8.44
CA HIS A 156 -1.61 -9.45 7.57
C HIS A 156 -2.40 -10.01 6.39
N HIS A 157 -1.86 -9.87 5.20
CA HIS A 157 -2.51 -10.16 3.91
C HIS A 157 -3.78 -9.31 3.63
N SER A 158 -3.97 -8.19 4.34
CA SER A 158 -5.05 -7.28 4.02
C SER A 158 -4.84 -6.58 2.68
N VAL A 159 -5.94 -6.24 2.03
CA VAL A 159 -5.97 -5.32 0.90
C VAL A 159 -6.84 -4.10 1.26
N SER A 160 -6.39 -2.91 0.91
CA SER A 160 -7.13 -1.68 1.16
C SER A 160 -7.17 -0.86 -0.13
N TYR A 161 -8.36 -0.73 -0.70
CA TYR A 161 -8.59 0.02 -1.92
C TYR A 161 -9.42 1.26 -1.64
N SER A 162 -8.90 2.42 -2.00
CA SER A 162 -9.58 3.71 -1.83
C SER A 162 -9.80 4.41 -3.17
N THR A 163 -10.96 5.06 -3.33
CA THR A 163 -11.28 5.83 -4.54
C THR A 163 -12.37 6.86 -4.28
N ASP A 164 -12.55 7.80 -5.20
CA ASP A 164 -13.81 8.53 -5.34
C ASP A 164 -14.82 7.72 -6.17
N MET A 165 -16.06 8.20 -6.26
CA MET A 165 -17.12 7.50 -6.97
C MET A 165 -16.70 7.20 -8.42
N PRO A 166 -16.63 5.92 -8.83
CA PRO A 166 -16.24 5.55 -10.18
C PRO A 166 -17.36 5.87 -11.18
N THR A 167 -17.02 6.62 -12.22
CA THR A 167 -17.94 6.96 -13.33
C THR A 167 -17.74 6.06 -14.54
N ALA A 168 -16.54 5.50 -14.73
CA ALA A 168 -16.21 4.59 -15.81
C ALA A 168 -16.41 3.13 -15.41
N SER A 169 -16.78 2.29 -16.37
CA SER A 169 -17.03 0.85 -16.17
C SER A 169 -15.85 0.12 -15.54
N MET A 170 -14.62 0.46 -15.93
CA MET A 170 -13.40 -0.15 -15.40
C MET A 170 -13.26 -0.04 -13.87
N GLY A 171 -13.77 1.04 -13.28
CA GLY A 171 -13.67 1.27 -11.84
C GLY A 171 -14.85 0.77 -11.02
N LYS A 172 -15.93 0.32 -11.67
CA LYS A 172 -17.15 -0.07 -10.96
C LYS A 172 -17.02 -1.33 -10.10
N TRP A 173 -16.03 -2.16 -10.36
CA TRP A 173 -15.78 -3.37 -9.58
C TRP A 173 -15.69 -3.14 -8.06
N ILE A 174 -15.26 -1.94 -7.65
CA ILE A 174 -15.19 -1.62 -6.22
C ILE A 174 -16.57 -1.46 -5.59
N LEU A 175 -17.58 -1.08 -6.38
CA LEU A 175 -18.96 -0.97 -5.90
C LEU A 175 -19.59 -2.36 -5.74
N ASP A 176 -19.20 -3.32 -6.59
CA ASP A 176 -19.69 -4.70 -6.51
C ASP A 176 -19.23 -5.36 -5.20
N LYS A 177 -18.15 -4.86 -4.58
CA LYS A 177 -17.69 -5.30 -3.27
C LYS A 177 -18.62 -4.90 -2.11
N MET A 178 -19.52 -3.95 -2.33
CA MET A 178 -20.53 -3.59 -1.33
C MET A 178 -21.48 -4.76 -1.02
N ASP A 179 -21.76 -5.60 -2.00
CA ASP A 179 -22.61 -6.78 -1.82
C ASP A 179 -21.93 -7.90 -1.05
N GLU A 180 -20.61 -7.89 -0.98
CA GLU A 180 -19.79 -8.82 -0.20
C GLU A 180 -19.58 -8.36 1.25
N MET A 181 -19.97 -7.13 1.60
CA MET A 181 -19.79 -6.59 2.95
C MET A 181 -20.75 -7.26 3.92
N SER A 182 -20.23 -7.69 5.06
CA SER A 182 -21.08 -8.10 6.17
C SER A 182 -21.96 -6.93 6.61
N PRO A 183 -23.25 -7.15 6.94
CA PRO A 183 -24.09 -6.08 7.47
C PRO A 183 -23.42 -5.46 8.71
N PRO A 184 -23.52 -4.13 8.88
CA PRO A 184 -22.94 -3.47 10.02
C PRO A 184 -23.47 -4.09 11.31
N HIS A 185 -22.58 -4.51 12.20
CA HIS A 185 -22.98 -4.89 13.55
C HIS A 185 -23.54 -3.66 14.22
N ILE A 186 -24.87 -3.60 14.29
CA ILE A 186 -25.60 -2.61 15.08
C ILE A 186 -25.46 -3.08 16.54
N ASN A 187 -24.54 -2.48 17.27
CA ASN A 187 -24.45 -2.58 18.73
C ASN A 187 -25.32 -1.51 19.37
#